data_16d1553cadc1aef76713910a4cc8c083
#
_entry.id   16d1553cadc1aef76713910a4cc8c083
#
_cell.length_a   1.000
_cell.length_b   1.000
_cell.length_c   1.000
_cell.angle_alpha   90.00
_cell.angle_beta   90.00
_cell.angle_gamma   90.00
#
_symmetry.space_group_name_H-M   'P 1'
#
loop_
_entity.id
_entity.type
_entity.pdbx_description
1 polymer ?
#
loop_
_entity_poly.entity_id
_entity_poly.type
_entity_poly.pdbx_seq_one_letter_code
_entity_poly.pdbx_strand_id
1 'polypeptide(L)'
;LDYPYMDPYRSSTERKPIKNSVSGKLMDTFAHYYTESSEELRNVLISPVLFPAETFTDMPRTFILLCGRDNLNEGGKKYGLLLRKAKVPVTFYYVREALHGFIENHFNYEYIPVITKIQITRRQHELAEKSVKHICRWITGQIKDL
;
A
#
# COMPACT_ATOMS: atom_id res chain seq x y z
N LEU A 1 -5.81 0.48 -4.75
CA LEU A 1 -4.84 -0.05 -3.77
C LEU A 1 -4.33 1.09 -2.90
N ASP A 2 -4.62 1.07 -1.61
CA ASP A 2 -4.18 2.07 -0.67
C ASP A 2 -2.96 1.54 0.09
N TYR A 3 -1.79 2.19 -0.10
CA TYR A 3 -0.48 1.84 0.48
C TYR A 3 -0.25 0.33 0.62
N PRO A 4 -0.29 -0.43 -0.48
CA PRO A 4 -0.38 -1.88 -0.46
C PRO A 4 0.92 -2.56 -0.02
N TYR A 5 0.78 -3.69 0.70
CA TYR A 5 1.88 -4.58 1.06
C TYR A 5 2.09 -5.63 -0.04
N MET A 6 2.99 -5.35 -1.01
CA MET A 6 3.17 -6.14 -2.24
C MET A 6 4.42 -7.02 -2.25
N ASP A 7 5.19 -7.02 -1.17
CA ASP A 7 6.44 -7.76 -1.04
C ASP A 7 6.64 -8.45 0.31
N PRO A 8 5.66 -9.26 0.82
CA PRO A 8 5.77 -9.96 2.11
C PRO A 8 6.95 -10.91 2.22
N TYR A 9 7.49 -11.41 1.09
CA TYR A 9 8.69 -12.24 1.07
C TYR A 9 9.95 -11.52 1.60
N ARG A 10 9.93 -10.20 1.58
CA ARG A 10 11.06 -9.36 2.00
C ARG A 10 10.99 -9.13 3.51
N SER A 11 12.01 -9.58 4.22
CA SER A 11 12.09 -9.44 5.67
C SER A 11 12.24 -7.98 6.13
N SER A 12 12.00 -7.74 7.41
CA SER A 12 12.17 -6.41 8.02
C SER A 12 13.60 -5.88 7.94
N THR A 13 14.60 -6.76 7.95
CA THR A 13 16.02 -6.41 7.87
C THR A 13 16.44 -5.89 6.50
N GLU A 14 15.70 -6.24 5.46
CA GLU A 14 15.94 -5.80 4.08
C GLU A 14 15.22 -4.51 3.73
N ARG A 15 14.35 -4.02 4.62
CA ARG A 15 13.59 -2.77 4.41
C ARG A 15 14.32 -1.58 4.99
N LYS A 16 14.30 -0.48 4.27
CA LYS A 16 14.82 0.79 4.79
C LYS A 16 13.95 1.26 5.96
N PRO A 17 14.51 1.46 7.15
CA PRO A 17 13.74 1.95 8.27
C PRO A 17 13.28 3.40 8.02
N ILE A 18 12.00 3.66 8.24
CA ILE A 18 11.40 4.99 8.17
C ILE A 18 10.79 5.32 9.52
N LYS A 19 11.18 6.46 10.09
CA LYS A 19 10.66 6.92 11.38
C LYS A 19 9.14 7.09 11.33
N ASN A 20 8.45 6.52 12.31
CA ASN A 20 6.99 6.52 12.43
C ASN A 20 6.25 5.76 11.33
N SER A 21 6.93 4.88 10.60
CA SER A 21 6.30 3.90 9.72
C SER A 21 5.91 2.64 10.49
N VAL A 22 5.16 1.75 9.82
CA VAL A 22 4.84 0.43 10.37
C VAL A 22 6.12 -0.31 10.73
N SER A 23 6.14 -0.93 11.91
CA SER A 23 7.31 -1.68 12.35
C SER A 23 7.62 -2.83 11.40
N GLY A 24 8.88 -2.97 10.98
CA GLY A 24 9.29 -4.10 10.16
C GLY A 24 9.01 -5.45 10.83
N LYS A 25 9.23 -5.55 12.16
CA LYS A 25 8.89 -6.76 12.93
C LYS A 25 7.39 -7.09 12.89
N LEU A 26 6.53 -6.06 12.89
CA LEU A 26 5.09 -6.27 12.74
C LEU A 26 4.74 -6.80 11.35
N MET A 27 5.44 -6.33 10.31
CA MET A 27 5.28 -6.84 8.94
C MET A 27 5.72 -8.30 8.84
N ASP A 28 6.85 -8.68 9.45
CA ASP A 28 7.30 -10.07 9.51
C ASP A 28 6.26 -10.95 10.26
N THR A 29 5.67 -10.43 11.33
CA THR A 29 4.59 -11.11 12.07
C THR A 29 3.36 -11.33 11.20
N PHE A 30 2.91 -10.32 10.45
CA PHE A 30 1.79 -10.48 9.52
C PHE A 30 2.10 -11.49 8.41
N ALA A 31 3.29 -11.43 7.82
CA ALA A 31 3.72 -12.41 6.82
C ALA A 31 3.69 -13.84 7.38
N HIS A 32 4.17 -14.03 8.61
CA HIS A 32 4.16 -15.32 9.30
C HIS A 32 2.74 -15.87 9.55
N TYR A 33 1.81 -15.02 10.00
CA TYR A 33 0.43 -15.46 10.25
C TYR A 33 -0.43 -15.55 8.99
N TYR A 34 0.01 -14.96 7.89
CA TYR A 34 -0.72 -15.00 6.63
C TYR A 34 -0.40 -16.26 5.79
N THR A 35 0.67 -16.97 6.12
CA THR A 35 1.17 -18.14 5.38
C THR A 35 1.50 -19.28 6.32
N GLU A 36 1.37 -20.53 5.84
CA GLU A 36 1.75 -21.73 6.58
C GLU A 36 3.25 -22.03 6.49
N SER A 37 3.90 -21.51 5.43
CA SER A 37 5.34 -21.70 5.20
C SER A 37 5.99 -20.48 4.57
N SER A 38 7.32 -20.37 4.71
CA SER A 38 8.09 -19.31 4.05
C SER A 38 8.10 -19.40 2.52
N GLU A 39 7.90 -20.62 1.96
CA GLU A 39 7.77 -20.82 0.52
C GLU A 39 6.52 -20.14 -0.04
N GLU A 40 5.42 -20.15 0.70
CA GLU A 40 4.17 -19.50 0.28
C GLU A 40 4.32 -17.99 0.13
N LEU A 41 5.23 -17.36 0.86
CA LEU A 41 5.54 -15.94 0.67
C LEU A 41 5.96 -15.60 -0.76
N ARG A 42 6.41 -16.59 -1.54
CA ARG A 42 6.79 -16.43 -2.95
C ARG A 42 5.63 -16.66 -3.92
N ASN A 43 4.42 -16.88 -3.45
CA ASN A 43 3.24 -16.99 -4.29
C ASN A 43 2.86 -15.63 -4.91
N VAL A 44 2.37 -15.66 -6.17
CA VAL A 44 1.96 -14.43 -6.89
C VAL A 44 0.86 -13.66 -6.19
N LEU A 45 -0.06 -14.33 -5.50
CA LEU A 45 -1.14 -13.72 -4.75
C LEU A 45 -0.66 -13.05 -3.45
N ILE A 46 0.54 -13.38 -2.98
CA ILE A 46 1.11 -12.89 -1.73
C ILE A 46 2.20 -11.85 -2.01
N SER A 47 3.14 -12.18 -2.88
CA SER A 47 4.27 -11.29 -3.25
C SER A 47 4.32 -11.05 -4.76
N PRO A 48 3.34 -10.33 -5.33
CA PRO A 48 3.25 -10.12 -6.77
C PRO A 48 4.48 -9.44 -7.38
N VAL A 49 5.25 -8.69 -6.61
CA VAL A 49 6.48 -8.04 -7.10
C VAL A 49 7.60 -8.99 -7.50
N LEU A 50 7.47 -10.30 -7.19
CA LEU A 50 8.42 -11.33 -7.60
C LEU A 50 8.19 -11.85 -9.03
N PHE A 51 7.03 -11.54 -9.61
CA PHE A 51 6.61 -12.12 -10.87
C PHE A 51 6.85 -11.18 -12.06
N PRO A 52 7.03 -11.72 -13.26
CA PRO A 52 7.22 -10.91 -14.45
C PRO A 52 5.93 -10.14 -14.82
N ALA A 53 6.07 -9.06 -15.56
CA ALA A 53 4.96 -8.18 -15.93
C ALA A 53 3.86 -8.92 -16.72
N GLU A 54 4.24 -9.89 -17.52
CA GLU A 54 3.35 -10.70 -18.37
C GLU A 54 2.27 -11.45 -17.55
N THR A 55 2.53 -11.69 -16.25
CA THR A 55 1.58 -12.29 -15.30
C THR A 55 0.34 -11.40 -15.08
N PHE A 56 0.44 -10.09 -15.36
CA PHE A 56 -0.55 -9.10 -14.96
C PHE A 56 -1.28 -8.44 -16.13
N THR A 57 -1.26 -9.04 -17.33
CA THR A 57 -1.84 -8.44 -18.55
C THR A 57 -3.34 -8.21 -18.46
N ASP A 58 -4.06 -9.05 -17.72
CA ASP A 58 -5.53 -8.99 -17.59
C ASP A 58 -5.99 -8.21 -16.35
N MET A 59 -5.06 -7.52 -15.67
CA MET A 59 -5.42 -6.71 -14.51
C MET A 59 -6.20 -5.46 -14.92
N PRO A 60 -7.21 -5.08 -14.12
CA PRO A 60 -7.99 -3.89 -14.40
C PRO A 60 -7.17 -2.61 -14.24
N ARG A 61 -7.66 -1.51 -14.81
CA ARG A 61 -7.15 -0.16 -14.55
C ARG A 61 -7.00 0.06 -13.04
N THR A 62 -5.81 0.43 -12.61
CA THR A 62 -5.43 0.41 -11.20
C THR A 62 -5.03 1.80 -10.70
N PHE A 63 -5.56 2.18 -9.54
CA PHE A 63 -5.11 3.33 -8.77
C PHE A 63 -4.25 2.84 -7.59
N ILE A 64 -3.09 3.48 -7.37
CA ILE A 64 -2.19 3.15 -6.26
C ILE A 64 -1.87 4.41 -5.48
N LEU A 65 -2.36 4.45 -4.24
CA LEU A 65 -1.99 5.46 -3.26
C LEU A 65 -0.70 5.02 -2.55
N LEU A 66 0.27 5.91 -2.52
CA LEU A 66 1.56 5.70 -1.87
C LEU A 66 1.81 6.76 -0.81
N CYS A 67 2.20 6.33 0.38
CA CYS A 67 2.54 7.19 1.50
C CYS A 67 4.04 7.45 1.54
N GLY A 68 4.46 8.73 1.56
CA GLY A 68 5.88 9.06 1.52
C GLY A 68 6.66 8.72 2.79
N ARG A 69 5.95 8.52 3.91
CA ARG A 69 6.53 8.11 5.20
C ARG A 69 6.14 6.67 5.56
N ASP A 70 6.20 5.78 4.57
CA ASP A 70 5.82 4.39 4.69
C ASP A 70 6.89 3.48 4.08
N ASN A 71 7.32 2.47 4.82
CA ASN A 71 8.32 1.48 4.38
C ASN A 71 7.75 0.46 3.37
N LEU A 72 6.43 0.42 3.16
CA LEU A 72 5.77 -0.40 2.13
C LEU A 72 5.72 0.29 0.76
N ASN A 73 6.04 1.57 0.70
CA ASN A 73 5.97 2.41 -0.49
C ASN A 73 6.77 1.82 -1.69
N GLU A 74 7.93 1.26 -1.40
CA GLU A 74 8.80 0.67 -2.42
C GLU A 74 8.14 -0.53 -3.12
N GLY A 75 7.50 -1.43 -2.36
CA GLY A 75 6.76 -2.59 -2.88
C GLY A 75 5.57 -2.15 -3.74
N GLY A 76 4.75 -1.21 -3.25
CA GLY A 76 3.62 -0.65 -4.00
C GLY A 76 4.04 0.03 -5.30
N LYS A 77 5.13 0.79 -5.27
CA LYS A 77 5.71 1.41 -6.47
C LYS A 77 6.20 0.37 -7.48
N LYS A 78 6.94 -0.64 -7.02
CA LYS A 78 7.45 -1.72 -7.86
C LYS A 78 6.30 -2.46 -8.55
N TYR A 79 5.25 -2.81 -7.81
CA TYR A 79 4.07 -3.45 -8.37
C TYR A 79 3.39 -2.60 -9.45
N GLY A 80 3.15 -1.33 -9.18
CA GLY A 80 2.54 -0.44 -10.17
C GLY A 80 3.39 -0.27 -11.44
N LEU A 81 4.72 -0.34 -11.33
CA LEU A 81 5.62 -0.33 -12.51
C LEU A 81 5.52 -1.65 -13.29
N LEU A 82 5.35 -2.80 -12.63
CA LEU A 82 5.08 -4.08 -13.29
C LEU A 82 3.76 -4.04 -14.06
N LEU A 83 2.69 -3.51 -13.46
CA LEU A 83 1.41 -3.31 -14.13
C LEU A 83 1.55 -2.42 -15.37
N ARG A 84 2.27 -1.30 -15.28
CA ARG A 84 2.53 -0.45 -16.45
C ARG A 84 3.30 -1.16 -17.55
N LYS A 85 4.29 -1.98 -17.20
CA LYS A 85 5.03 -2.81 -18.16
C LYS A 85 4.10 -3.84 -18.83
N ALA A 86 3.12 -4.36 -18.09
CA ALA A 86 2.04 -5.22 -18.61
C ALA A 86 0.99 -4.44 -19.44
N LYS A 87 1.18 -3.14 -19.69
CA LYS A 87 0.26 -2.23 -20.40
C LYS A 87 -1.07 -1.99 -19.67
N VAL A 88 -1.15 -2.29 -18.38
CA VAL A 88 -2.28 -1.93 -17.53
C VAL A 88 -2.23 -0.43 -17.22
N PRO A 89 -3.33 0.31 -17.40
CA PRO A 89 -3.38 1.73 -17.01
C PRO A 89 -3.24 1.89 -15.50
N VAL A 90 -2.18 2.58 -15.03
CA VAL A 90 -1.92 2.81 -13.61
C VAL A 90 -1.84 4.28 -13.29
N THR A 91 -2.65 4.71 -12.33
CA THR A 91 -2.56 6.03 -11.71
C THR A 91 -1.85 5.92 -10.37
N PHE A 92 -0.72 6.60 -10.21
CA PHE A 92 -0.07 6.77 -8.92
C PHE A 92 -0.53 8.07 -8.26
N TYR A 93 -0.92 7.98 -6.99
CA TYR A 93 -1.17 9.13 -6.16
C TYR A 93 -0.22 9.10 -4.95
N TYR A 94 0.79 9.96 -4.95
CA TYR A 94 1.83 10.00 -3.93
C TYR A 94 1.59 11.12 -2.94
N VAL A 95 1.42 10.77 -1.67
CA VAL A 95 1.21 11.73 -0.57
C VAL A 95 2.46 11.78 0.31
N ARG A 96 3.33 12.74 0.02
CA ARG A 96 4.70 12.84 0.58
C ARG A 96 4.77 12.75 2.11
N GLU A 97 3.86 13.42 2.81
CA GLU A 97 3.87 13.53 4.26
C GLU A 97 3.00 12.47 4.95
N ALA A 98 2.26 11.65 4.18
CA ALA A 98 1.36 10.66 4.74
C ALA A 98 2.11 9.50 5.39
N LEU A 99 1.57 9.05 6.51
CA LEU A 99 1.93 7.82 7.20
C LEU A 99 1.08 6.65 6.70
N HIS A 100 1.55 5.42 6.88
CA HIS A 100 0.73 4.24 6.64
C HIS A 100 -0.55 4.29 7.49
N GLY A 101 -1.69 3.93 6.91
CA GLY A 101 -2.98 3.89 7.61
C GLY A 101 -3.59 5.27 7.92
N PHE A 102 -3.10 6.36 7.30
CA PHE A 102 -3.57 7.71 7.61
C PHE A 102 -5.05 7.96 7.28
N ILE A 103 -5.61 7.25 6.31
CA ILE A 103 -7.03 7.36 5.95
C ILE A 103 -7.89 6.65 6.99
N GLU A 104 -7.61 5.39 7.28
CA GLU A 104 -8.36 4.60 8.27
C GLU A 104 -8.31 5.24 9.64
N ASN A 105 -7.13 5.72 10.02
CA ASN A 105 -6.91 6.38 11.30
C ASN A 105 -7.69 7.71 11.41
N HIS A 106 -7.99 8.39 10.29
CA HIS A 106 -8.82 9.59 10.29
C HIS A 106 -10.30 9.27 10.59
N PHE A 107 -10.83 8.18 10.05
CA PHE A 107 -12.25 7.85 10.16
C PHE A 107 -12.57 6.95 11.36
N ASN A 108 -11.60 6.24 11.92
CA ASN A 108 -11.76 5.27 13.03
C ASN A 108 -11.12 5.75 14.34
N TYR A 109 -11.22 7.02 14.66
CA TYR A 109 -10.52 7.65 15.79
C TYR A 109 -10.77 6.96 17.16
N GLU A 110 -11.89 6.27 17.32
CA GLU A 110 -12.27 5.60 18.57
C GLU A 110 -11.77 4.13 18.68
N TYR A 111 -11.23 3.54 17.59
CA TYR A 111 -11.00 2.09 17.52
C TYR A 111 -9.56 1.67 17.22
N ILE A 112 -8.57 2.53 17.46
CA ILE A 112 -7.19 2.13 17.21
C ILE A 112 -6.65 1.36 18.40
N PRO A 113 -6.45 0.02 18.28
CA PRO A 113 -5.71 -0.72 19.29
C PRO A 113 -4.33 -0.09 19.47
N VAL A 114 -3.78 -0.20 20.66
CA VAL A 114 -2.47 0.31 21.13
C VAL A 114 -1.28 0.01 20.19
N ILE A 115 -1.47 -0.79 19.16
CA ILE A 115 -0.47 -1.24 18.18
C ILE A 115 0.02 -0.08 17.29
N THR A 116 -0.78 0.93 17.04
CA THR A 116 -0.39 2.10 16.26
C THR A 116 -0.39 3.36 17.12
N LYS A 117 0.65 3.56 17.93
CA LYS A 117 1.00 4.87 18.50
C LYS A 117 1.43 5.86 17.40
N ILE A 118 0.80 5.81 16.23
CA ILE A 118 0.97 6.82 15.20
C ILE A 118 0.15 8.01 15.67
N GLN A 119 0.82 9.03 16.17
CA GLN A 119 0.17 10.31 16.48
C GLN A 119 -0.46 10.83 15.19
N ILE A 120 -1.77 10.70 15.11
CA ILE A 120 -2.53 11.30 14.02
C ILE A 120 -2.56 12.77 14.29
N THR A 121 -1.71 13.49 13.60
CA THR A 121 -1.66 14.94 13.67
C THR A 121 -2.79 15.54 12.85
N ARG A 122 -3.18 16.80 13.16
CA ARG A 122 -4.09 17.58 12.31
C ARG A 122 -3.71 17.49 10.82
N ARG A 123 -2.40 17.48 10.55
CA ARG A 123 -1.89 17.35 9.16
C ARG A 123 -2.28 16.02 8.51
N GLN A 124 -2.26 14.91 9.23
CA GLN A 124 -2.67 13.61 8.69
C GLN A 124 -4.18 13.59 8.37
N HIS A 125 -5.01 14.23 9.20
CA HIS A 125 -6.44 14.38 8.93
C HIS A 125 -6.70 15.17 7.64
N GLU A 126 -6.05 16.31 7.46
CA GLU A 126 -6.15 17.12 6.22
C GLU A 126 -5.73 16.33 4.98
N LEU A 127 -4.65 15.55 5.09
CA LEU A 127 -4.18 14.67 4.02
C LEU A 127 -5.19 13.57 3.70
N ALA A 128 -5.81 12.95 4.72
CA ALA A 128 -6.81 11.90 4.55
C ALA A 128 -8.04 12.42 3.80
N GLU A 129 -8.64 13.53 4.25
CA GLU A 129 -9.79 14.13 3.58
C GLU A 129 -9.50 14.48 2.12
N LYS A 130 -8.34 15.08 1.85
CA LYS A 130 -7.92 15.40 0.49
C LYS A 130 -7.76 14.14 -0.37
N SER A 131 -7.18 13.09 0.20
CA SER A 131 -6.93 11.83 -0.51
C SER A 131 -8.22 11.09 -0.83
N VAL A 132 -9.17 11.00 0.11
CA VAL A 132 -10.49 10.42 -0.13
C VAL A 132 -11.23 11.15 -1.24
N LYS A 133 -11.25 12.48 -1.23
CA LYS A 133 -11.85 13.28 -2.32
C LYS A 133 -11.18 12.97 -3.67
N HIS A 134 -9.87 12.76 -3.69
CA HIS A 134 -9.15 12.41 -4.92
C HIS A 134 -9.49 11.00 -5.41
N ILE A 135 -9.54 10.02 -4.51
CA ILE A 135 -9.95 8.64 -4.81
C ILE A 135 -11.37 8.61 -5.37
N CYS A 136 -12.31 9.28 -4.70
CA CYS A 136 -13.71 9.36 -5.16
C CYS A 136 -13.82 9.95 -6.58
N ARG A 137 -13.09 11.01 -6.87
CA ARG A 137 -13.07 11.62 -8.22
C ARG A 137 -12.52 10.65 -9.26
N TRP A 138 -11.47 9.91 -8.92
CA TRP A 138 -10.91 8.92 -9.83
C TRP A 138 -11.91 7.79 -10.11
N ILE A 139 -12.57 7.24 -9.08
CA ILE A 139 -13.60 6.20 -9.21
C ILE A 139 -14.76 6.69 -10.05
N THR A 140 -15.31 7.88 -9.76
CA THR A 140 -16.46 8.44 -10.51
C THR A 140 -16.11 8.78 -11.96
N GLY A 141 -14.84 9.16 -12.23
CA GLY A 141 -14.34 9.35 -13.59
C GLY A 141 -14.37 8.04 -14.38
N GLN A 142 -13.99 6.92 -13.76
CA GLN A 142 -14.01 5.60 -14.44
C GLN A 142 -15.44 5.11 -14.74
N ILE A 143 -16.41 5.40 -13.86
CA ILE A 143 -17.81 5.00 -14.08
C ILE A 143 -18.46 5.73 -15.28
N LYS A 144 -18.02 6.94 -15.56
CA LYS A 144 -18.53 7.72 -16.72
C LYS A 144 -17.97 7.22 -18.05
N ASP A 145 -16.89 6.46 -18.03
CA ASP A 145 -16.24 5.90 -19.23
C ASP A 145 -16.72 4.46 -19.54
N LEU A 146 -17.65 3.90 -18.73
CA LEU A 146 -18.36 2.62 -18.95
C LEU A 146 -19.72 2.85 -19.61
#